data_02438eca79b7302b39c7ddd45e999e12
#
_entry.id   02438eca79b7302b39c7ddd45e999e12
#
_cell.length_a   1.000
_cell.length_b   1.000
_cell.length_c   1.000
_cell.angle_alpha   90.00
_cell.angle_beta   90.00
_cell.angle_gamma   90.00
#
_symmetry.space_group_name_H-M   'P 1'
#
loop_
_entity.id
_entity.type
_entity.pdbx_description
1 polymer ?
#
loop_
_entity_poly.entity_id
_entity_poly.type
_entity_poly.pdbx_seq_one_letter_code
_entity_poly.pdbx_strand_id
1 'polypeptide(L)'
;MNLKCPKCGSSTVCEILYGMPTGEAYKLAEQGKMILGGCDIIIDDLPQPDYGCLDCKFEWAPELLPASYMVKIRFKVWTSIGISEDIQRYTVYEMFPNGLVRIYRYEGTSRKSVDKQVTHIEKKEVQKLSSALRKELNVPVFARENNCPEKRFDLQISYTDGRKVNVTSTDEGAICFLRLLDKVVKKVKMS
;
A
#
# COMPACT_ATOMS: atom_id res chain seq x y z
N MET A 1 -7.37 -11.90 13.16
CA MET A 1 -6.26 -10.96 12.91
C MET A 1 -6.22 -9.97 14.06
N ASN A 2 -5.06 -9.73 14.70
CA ASN A 2 -4.96 -8.71 15.76
C ASN A 2 -4.77 -7.36 15.06
N LEU A 3 -5.87 -6.68 14.76
CA LEU A 3 -5.87 -5.34 14.18
C LEU A 3 -5.40 -4.34 15.24
N LYS A 4 -4.46 -3.46 14.88
CA LYS A 4 -3.99 -2.39 15.76
C LYS A 4 -4.22 -1.03 15.12
N CYS A 5 -4.56 -0.05 15.94
CA CYS A 5 -4.69 1.32 15.48
C CYS A 5 -3.36 1.83 14.89
N PRO A 6 -3.36 2.35 13.66
CA PRO A 6 -2.13 2.83 13.04
C PRO A 6 -1.62 4.14 13.67
N LYS A 7 -2.47 4.85 14.43
CA LYS A 7 -2.12 6.12 15.07
C LYS A 7 -1.51 5.93 16.47
N CYS A 8 -2.14 5.11 17.31
CA CYS A 8 -1.72 4.96 18.73
C CYS A 8 -1.25 3.55 19.09
N GLY A 9 -1.35 2.57 18.17
CA GLY A 9 -0.93 1.18 18.40
C GLY A 9 -1.89 0.35 19.25
N SER A 10 -3.02 0.93 19.71
CA SER A 10 -4.05 0.22 20.51
C SER A 10 -4.65 -0.94 19.75
N SER A 11 -4.97 -2.01 20.47
CA SER A 11 -5.74 -3.15 19.95
C SER A 11 -7.25 -2.96 20.06
N THR A 12 -7.72 -1.86 20.69
CA THR A 12 -9.15 -1.54 20.85
C THR A 12 -9.69 -0.91 19.57
N VAL A 13 -9.81 -1.73 18.53
CA VAL A 13 -10.23 -1.34 17.19
C VAL A 13 -11.53 -2.05 16.85
N CYS A 14 -12.49 -1.32 16.27
CA CYS A 14 -13.77 -1.84 15.82
C CYS A 14 -14.00 -1.54 14.34
N GLU A 15 -14.80 -2.37 13.68
CA GLU A 15 -15.36 -2.08 12.36
C GLU A 15 -16.40 -0.98 12.46
N ILE A 16 -16.52 -0.16 11.42
CA ILE A 16 -17.52 0.89 11.29
C ILE A 16 -18.62 0.38 10.36
N LEU A 17 -19.86 0.32 10.85
CA LEU A 17 -21.03 -0.03 10.07
C LEU A 17 -21.76 1.23 9.61
N TYR A 18 -21.94 1.40 8.32
CA TYR A 18 -22.72 2.46 7.70
C TYR A 18 -24.10 1.95 7.27
N GLY A 19 -25.07 2.86 7.16
CA GLY A 19 -26.44 2.55 6.79
C GLY A 19 -27.31 2.29 8.00
N MET A 20 -28.49 1.69 7.78
CA MET A 20 -29.47 1.40 8.84
C MET A 20 -29.04 0.17 9.63
N PRO A 21 -28.64 0.32 10.92
CA PRO A 21 -28.17 -0.80 11.72
C PRO A 21 -29.33 -1.71 12.13
N THR A 22 -29.07 -2.99 12.19
CA THR A 22 -29.98 -3.99 12.77
C THR A 22 -29.97 -3.90 14.29
N GLY A 23 -30.98 -4.47 14.96
CA GLY A 23 -31.00 -4.53 16.43
C GLY A 23 -29.80 -5.28 17.04
N GLU A 24 -29.18 -6.20 16.30
CA GLU A 24 -27.96 -6.90 16.70
C GLU A 24 -26.75 -5.98 16.60
N ALA A 25 -26.64 -5.18 15.53
CA ALA A 25 -25.59 -4.19 15.35
C ALA A 25 -25.61 -3.12 16.47
N TYR A 26 -26.81 -2.67 16.89
CA TYR A 26 -26.93 -1.78 18.05
C TYR A 26 -26.36 -2.40 19.32
N LYS A 27 -26.69 -3.66 19.62
CA LYS A 27 -26.15 -4.36 20.79
C LYS A 27 -24.64 -4.50 20.75
N LEU A 28 -24.05 -4.75 19.57
CA LEU A 28 -22.60 -4.82 19.40
C LEU A 28 -21.95 -3.45 19.62
N ALA A 29 -22.58 -2.37 19.16
CA ALA A 29 -22.10 -1.01 19.36
C ALA A 29 -22.13 -0.62 20.84
N GLU A 30 -23.22 -0.93 21.59
CA GLU A 30 -23.29 -0.72 23.03
C GLU A 30 -22.21 -1.48 23.81
N GLN A 31 -21.81 -2.65 23.32
CA GLN A 31 -20.71 -3.45 23.88
C GLN A 31 -19.30 -2.95 23.47
N GLY A 32 -19.21 -1.89 22.68
CA GLY A 32 -17.93 -1.39 22.16
C GLY A 32 -17.24 -2.35 21.15
N LYS A 33 -18.01 -3.21 20.50
CA LYS A 33 -17.50 -4.16 19.49
C LYS A 33 -17.71 -3.70 18.04
N MET A 34 -18.45 -2.62 17.86
CA MET A 34 -18.77 -2.01 16.57
C MET A 34 -18.93 -0.49 16.73
N ILE A 35 -18.67 0.26 15.70
CA ILE A 35 -18.94 1.69 15.61
C ILE A 35 -20.04 1.89 14.57
N LEU A 36 -21.05 2.71 14.89
CA LEU A 36 -22.08 3.09 13.94
C LEU A 36 -21.64 4.37 13.23
N GLY A 37 -21.37 4.28 11.93
CA GLY A 37 -20.86 5.37 11.08
C GLY A 37 -21.92 6.33 10.53
N GLY A 38 -23.21 6.11 10.92
CA GLY A 38 -24.33 6.93 10.47
C GLY A 38 -25.05 6.35 9.24
N CYS A 39 -26.21 6.98 8.91
CA CYS A 39 -27.07 6.53 7.80
C CYS A 39 -26.69 7.16 6.46
N ASP A 40 -25.87 8.19 6.45
CA ASP A 40 -25.46 8.88 5.23
C ASP A 40 -24.43 8.03 4.49
N ILE A 41 -24.89 7.33 3.47
CA ILE A 41 -24.01 6.79 2.44
C ILE A 41 -23.61 8.00 1.61
N ILE A 42 -22.50 8.63 1.97
CA ILE A 42 -21.94 9.73 1.19
C ILE A 42 -21.50 9.12 -0.14
N ILE A 43 -22.21 9.48 -1.20
CA ILE A 43 -21.85 9.11 -2.59
C ILE A 43 -20.72 10.03 -3.09
N ASP A 44 -19.91 10.57 -2.19
CA ASP A 44 -18.69 11.26 -2.58
C ASP A 44 -17.60 10.19 -2.85
N ASP A 45 -16.81 10.40 -3.90
CA ASP A 45 -15.78 9.53 -4.43
C ASP A 45 -14.63 9.18 -3.43
N LEU A 46 -14.80 9.45 -2.15
CA LEU A 46 -13.85 9.11 -1.10
C LEU A 46 -14.32 7.84 -0.38
N PRO A 47 -13.47 6.80 -0.32
CA PRO A 47 -13.78 5.61 0.46
C PRO A 47 -14.02 5.97 1.92
N GLN A 48 -15.13 5.52 2.47
CA GLN A 48 -15.47 5.69 3.88
C GLN A 48 -14.50 4.87 4.75
N PRO A 49 -14.16 5.33 5.98
CA PRO A 49 -13.35 4.54 6.89
C PRO A 49 -14.03 3.22 7.26
N ASP A 50 -13.29 2.10 7.22
CA ASP A 50 -13.79 0.78 7.59
C ASP A 50 -13.61 0.49 9.08
N TYR A 51 -12.67 1.17 9.73
CA TYR A 51 -12.25 0.91 11.10
C TYR A 51 -12.10 2.18 11.92
N GLY A 52 -12.39 2.07 13.22
CA GLY A 52 -12.19 3.14 14.19
C GLY A 52 -11.50 2.63 15.46
N CYS A 53 -10.64 3.46 16.03
CA CYS A 53 -10.02 3.21 17.33
C CYS A 53 -10.85 3.80 18.45
N LEU A 54 -11.26 2.98 19.43
CA LEU A 54 -12.04 3.47 20.57
C LEU A 54 -11.22 4.34 21.53
N ASP A 55 -9.89 4.17 21.55
CA ASP A 55 -9.02 4.91 22.47
C ASP A 55 -8.70 6.33 21.95
N CYS A 56 -8.25 6.44 20.70
CA CYS A 56 -7.84 7.74 20.15
C CYS A 56 -8.80 8.34 19.13
N LYS A 57 -9.93 7.69 18.88
CA LYS A 57 -10.99 8.09 17.94
C LYS A 57 -10.52 8.30 16.51
N PHE A 58 -9.39 7.69 16.16
CA PHE A 58 -8.89 7.72 14.78
C PHE A 58 -9.62 6.69 13.94
N GLU A 59 -10.17 7.13 12.82
CA GLU A 59 -10.87 6.30 11.84
C GLU A 59 -10.04 6.18 10.57
N TRP A 60 -10.07 5.01 9.93
CA TRP A 60 -9.31 4.76 8.70
C TRP A 60 -9.89 3.64 7.85
N ALA A 61 -9.65 3.73 6.54
CA ALA A 61 -9.68 2.60 5.60
C ALA A 61 -8.24 2.18 5.28
N PRO A 62 -7.98 0.93 4.91
CA PRO A 62 -6.65 0.48 4.52
C PRO A 62 -6.01 1.35 3.45
N GLU A 63 -6.79 1.74 2.45
CA GLU A 63 -6.38 2.58 1.34
C GLU A 63 -6.12 4.04 1.74
N LEU A 64 -6.77 4.49 2.83
CA LEU A 64 -6.71 5.86 3.33
C LEU A 64 -5.61 6.09 4.37
N LEU A 65 -4.84 5.06 4.73
CA LEU A 65 -3.78 5.23 5.73
C LEU A 65 -2.80 6.33 5.32
N PRO A 66 -2.48 7.27 6.23
CA PRO A 66 -1.50 8.30 5.95
C PRO A 66 -0.16 7.73 5.50
N ALA A 67 0.50 8.42 4.56
CA ALA A 67 1.81 8.01 4.06
C ALA A 67 2.88 7.87 5.17
N SER A 68 2.73 8.61 6.27
CA SER A 68 3.60 8.53 7.45
C SER A 68 3.54 7.18 8.18
N TYR A 69 2.50 6.39 7.94
CA TYR A 69 2.37 5.04 8.52
C TYR A 69 2.93 3.94 7.64
N MET A 70 3.38 4.27 6.44
CA MET A 70 4.10 3.34 5.57
C MET A 70 5.50 3.11 6.13
N VAL A 71 5.81 1.86 6.47
CA VAL A 71 7.13 1.48 7.04
C VAL A 71 8.05 0.86 6.02
N LYS A 72 7.51 0.33 4.91
CA LYS A 72 8.30 -0.23 3.82
C LYS A 72 7.50 -0.22 2.52
N ILE A 73 8.15 0.20 1.44
CA ILE A 73 7.67 0.05 0.07
C ILE A 73 8.58 -0.98 -0.61
N ARG A 74 8.02 -2.11 -1.01
CA ARG A 74 8.73 -3.15 -1.75
C ARG A 74 8.21 -3.19 -3.18
N PHE A 75 9.10 -2.94 -4.13
CA PHE A 75 8.79 -2.90 -5.54
C PHE A 75 9.65 -3.92 -6.29
N LYS A 76 9.01 -4.87 -6.94
CA LYS A 76 9.64 -5.86 -7.81
C LYS A 76 9.30 -5.53 -9.25
N VAL A 77 10.29 -5.45 -10.11
CA VAL A 77 10.12 -5.17 -11.54
C VAL A 77 10.91 -6.18 -12.38
N TRP A 78 10.26 -6.72 -13.40
CA TRP A 78 10.90 -7.61 -14.36
C TRP A 78 11.60 -6.79 -15.45
N THR A 79 12.87 -7.08 -15.70
CA THR A 79 13.71 -6.35 -16.68
C THR A 79 13.79 -7.05 -18.03
N SER A 80 13.49 -8.34 -18.08
CA SER A 80 13.26 -9.05 -19.32
C SER A 80 12.24 -10.16 -19.10
N ILE A 81 11.27 -10.28 -20.00
CA ILE A 81 10.42 -11.43 -20.16
C ILE A 81 11.05 -12.19 -21.31
N GLY A 82 11.94 -13.13 -21.01
CA GLY A 82 12.56 -13.99 -22.02
C GLY A 82 11.49 -14.85 -22.73
N ILE A 83 11.77 -15.24 -23.98
CA ILE A 83 10.91 -16.14 -24.76
C ILE A 83 10.86 -17.55 -24.12
N SER A 84 11.80 -17.90 -23.24
CA SER A 84 11.76 -19.08 -22.37
C SER A 84 11.57 -18.65 -20.92
N GLU A 85 10.64 -19.29 -20.19
CA GLU A 85 10.36 -19.03 -18.78
C GLU A 85 11.58 -19.21 -17.86
N ASP A 86 12.64 -19.81 -18.34
CA ASP A 86 13.85 -20.18 -17.58
C ASP A 86 14.80 -19.03 -17.28
N ILE A 87 14.67 -17.88 -17.95
CA ILE A 87 15.56 -16.72 -17.72
C ILE A 87 14.76 -15.48 -17.36
N GLN A 88 14.11 -15.54 -16.21
CA GLN A 88 13.49 -14.35 -15.66
C GLN A 88 14.53 -13.51 -14.91
N ARG A 89 14.68 -12.25 -15.34
CA ARG A 89 15.49 -11.26 -14.62
C ARG A 89 14.57 -10.26 -13.95
N TYR A 90 14.72 -10.08 -12.64
CA TYR A 90 13.96 -9.07 -11.94
C TYR A 90 14.80 -8.40 -10.86
N THR A 91 14.43 -7.17 -10.55
CA THR A 91 15.03 -6.38 -9.47
C THR A 91 13.99 -6.09 -8.41
N VAL A 92 14.36 -6.25 -7.15
CA VAL A 92 13.55 -5.88 -5.99
C VAL A 92 14.17 -4.67 -5.33
N TYR A 93 13.38 -3.62 -5.16
CA TYR A 93 13.71 -2.43 -4.39
C TYR A 93 12.93 -2.47 -3.09
N GLU A 94 13.61 -2.33 -1.95
CA GLU A 94 12.99 -2.11 -0.65
C GLU A 94 13.37 -0.70 -0.18
N MET A 95 12.38 0.16 -0.01
CA MET A 95 12.55 1.56 0.39
C MET A 95 11.96 1.75 1.78
N PHE A 96 12.70 2.42 2.64
CA PHE A 96 12.32 2.70 4.02
C PHE A 96 12.15 4.20 4.25
N PRO A 97 11.31 4.63 5.21
CA PRO A 97 11.02 6.05 5.46
C PRO A 97 12.24 6.92 5.78
N ASN A 98 13.31 6.31 6.29
CA ASN A 98 14.57 6.99 6.58
C ASN A 98 15.47 7.24 5.35
N GLY A 99 15.02 6.85 4.15
CA GLY A 99 15.78 7.00 2.91
C GLY A 99 16.65 5.81 2.55
N LEU A 100 16.76 4.80 3.42
CA LEU A 100 17.49 3.56 3.11
C LEU A 100 16.80 2.83 1.95
N VAL A 101 17.58 2.43 0.95
CA VAL A 101 17.12 1.61 -0.19
C VAL A 101 18.00 0.37 -0.29
N ARG A 102 17.38 -0.78 -0.30
CA ARG A 102 18.02 -2.07 -0.59
C ARG A 102 17.60 -2.54 -1.96
N ILE A 103 18.54 -2.95 -2.77
CA ILE A 103 18.34 -3.41 -4.15
C ILE A 103 18.84 -4.84 -4.23
N TYR A 104 17.98 -5.73 -4.70
CA TYR A 104 18.32 -7.15 -4.91
C TYR A 104 18.06 -7.48 -6.36
N ARG A 105 19.06 -8.03 -7.06
CA ARG A 105 18.93 -8.51 -8.44
C ARG A 105 18.87 -10.02 -8.44
N TYR A 106 17.95 -10.54 -9.24
CA TYR A 106 17.69 -11.96 -9.36
C TYR A 106 17.76 -12.37 -10.83
N GLU A 107 18.27 -13.58 -11.06
CA GLU A 107 18.42 -14.16 -12.39
C GLU A 107 18.00 -15.63 -12.35
N GLY A 108 17.17 -16.03 -13.33
CA GLY A 108 16.64 -17.39 -13.42
C GLY A 108 15.63 -17.71 -12.32
N THR A 109 15.48 -18.98 -11.99
CA THR A 109 14.57 -19.51 -10.96
C THR A 109 15.14 -19.45 -9.53
N SER A 110 16.35 -18.92 -9.39
CA SER A 110 17.05 -18.86 -8.07
C SER A 110 16.29 -17.99 -7.07
N ARG A 111 16.10 -18.49 -5.86
CA ARG A 111 15.58 -17.73 -4.73
C ARG A 111 16.63 -16.83 -4.07
N LYS A 112 17.90 -17.00 -4.42
CA LYS A 112 19.01 -16.17 -3.92
C LYS A 112 19.29 -15.06 -4.90
N SER A 113 19.46 -13.82 -4.41
CA SER A 113 19.87 -12.70 -5.24
C SER A 113 21.29 -12.92 -5.76
N VAL A 114 21.53 -12.62 -7.03
CA VAL A 114 22.86 -12.65 -7.64
C VAL A 114 23.69 -11.44 -7.25
N ASP A 115 23.00 -10.33 -6.89
CA ASP A 115 23.63 -9.09 -6.45
C ASP A 115 22.76 -8.39 -5.41
N LYS A 116 23.43 -7.72 -4.46
CA LYS A 116 22.78 -6.92 -3.42
C LYS A 116 23.50 -5.59 -3.27
N GLN A 117 22.76 -4.53 -3.40
CA GLN A 117 23.26 -3.17 -3.22
C GLN A 117 22.45 -2.47 -2.13
N VAL A 118 23.11 -1.62 -1.35
CA VAL A 118 22.47 -0.73 -0.37
C VAL A 118 22.86 0.69 -0.71
N THR A 119 21.89 1.57 -0.79
CA THR A 119 22.11 2.99 -1.05
C THR A 119 21.13 3.83 -0.23
N HIS A 120 21.28 5.13 -0.28
CA HIS A 120 20.41 6.08 0.39
C HIS A 120 19.94 7.14 -0.61
N ILE A 121 18.67 7.48 -0.53
CA ILE A 121 18.08 8.65 -1.18
C ILE A 121 17.62 9.64 -0.12
N GLU A 122 17.39 10.86 -0.49
CA GLU A 122 16.88 11.85 0.45
C GLU A 122 15.54 11.40 1.06
N LYS A 123 15.43 11.47 2.38
CA LYS A 123 14.20 11.11 3.11
C LYS A 123 12.94 11.76 2.52
N LYS A 124 13.06 13.03 2.06
CA LYS A 124 11.97 13.75 1.41
C LYS A 124 11.46 13.09 0.12
N GLU A 125 12.32 12.37 -0.61
CA GLU A 125 11.92 11.69 -1.85
C GLU A 125 11.07 10.44 -1.53
N VAL A 126 11.43 9.68 -0.48
CA VAL A 126 10.59 8.57 -0.01
C VAL A 126 9.25 9.10 0.52
N GLN A 127 9.24 10.22 1.22
CA GLN A 127 8.01 10.85 1.71
C GLN A 127 7.10 11.31 0.56
N LYS A 128 7.67 11.92 -0.49
CA LYS A 128 6.93 12.31 -1.71
C LYS A 128 6.34 11.08 -2.40
N LEU A 129 7.12 10.01 -2.53
CA LEU A 129 6.65 8.75 -3.11
C LEU A 129 5.50 8.16 -2.29
N SER A 130 5.67 8.07 -0.96
CA SER A 130 4.64 7.54 -0.05
C SER A 130 3.33 8.34 -0.15
N SER A 131 3.42 9.67 -0.21
CA SER A 131 2.26 10.54 -0.36
C SER A 131 1.58 10.38 -1.73
N ALA A 132 2.37 10.22 -2.80
CA ALA A 132 1.85 9.99 -4.14
C ALA A 132 1.18 8.61 -4.26
N LEU A 133 1.80 7.56 -3.72
CA LEU A 133 1.21 6.21 -3.69
C LEU A 133 -0.12 6.21 -2.92
N ARG A 134 -0.19 6.91 -1.78
CA ARG A 134 -1.44 7.05 -1.04
C ARG A 134 -2.53 7.72 -1.88
N LYS A 135 -2.20 8.79 -2.61
CA LYS A 135 -3.18 9.45 -3.50
C LYS A 135 -3.71 8.49 -4.56
N GLU A 136 -2.84 7.72 -5.19
CA GLU A 136 -3.25 6.74 -6.20
C GLU A 136 -4.09 5.61 -5.61
N LEU A 137 -3.76 5.14 -4.38
CA LEU A 137 -4.58 4.14 -3.69
C LEU A 137 -5.99 4.64 -3.39
N ASN A 138 -6.14 5.94 -3.14
CA ASN A 138 -7.44 6.58 -2.86
C ASN A 138 -8.23 6.93 -4.12
N VAL A 139 -7.64 6.82 -5.32
CA VAL A 139 -8.40 6.98 -6.58
C VAL A 139 -9.22 5.71 -6.80
N PRO A 140 -10.56 5.82 -7.00
CA PRO A 140 -11.39 4.67 -7.33
C PRO A 140 -10.87 3.93 -8.57
N VAL A 141 -10.93 2.60 -8.56
CA VAL A 141 -10.34 1.77 -9.63
C VAL A 141 -10.90 2.17 -11.01
N PHE A 142 -12.19 2.43 -11.10
CA PHE A 142 -12.83 2.86 -12.36
C PHE A 142 -12.38 4.25 -12.85
N ALA A 143 -11.81 5.09 -11.99
CA ALA A 143 -11.29 6.41 -12.33
C ALA A 143 -9.80 6.41 -12.66
N ARG A 144 -9.11 5.25 -12.55
CA ARG A 144 -7.72 5.10 -12.91
C ARG A 144 -7.55 4.88 -14.40
N GLU A 145 -6.38 5.25 -14.92
CA GLU A 145 -6.04 5.04 -16.33
C GLU A 145 -5.94 3.54 -16.63
N ASN A 146 -6.77 3.02 -17.55
CA ASN A 146 -6.90 1.60 -17.88
C ASN A 146 -5.87 1.07 -18.88
N ASN A 147 -4.75 1.75 -19.07
CA ASN A 147 -3.69 1.26 -19.92
C ASN A 147 -2.88 0.16 -19.22
N CYS A 148 -2.64 -0.94 -19.91
CA CYS A 148 -1.78 -2.01 -19.41
C CYS A 148 -0.33 -1.49 -19.29
N PRO A 149 0.34 -1.70 -18.16
CA PRO A 149 1.73 -1.30 -18.02
C PRO A 149 2.65 -2.14 -18.94
N GLU A 150 3.62 -1.45 -19.58
CA GLU A 150 4.62 -2.08 -20.47
C GLU A 150 5.54 -3.08 -19.75
N LYS A 151 5.64 -2.96 -18.42
CA LYS A 151 6.52 -3.79 -17.59
C LYS A 151 5.71 -4.54 -16.55
N ARG A 152 6.04 -5.81 -16.39
CA ARG A 152 5.51 -6.57 -15.25
C ARG A 152 6.12 -6.07 -13.95
N PHE A 153 5.28 -5.83 -12.94
CA PHE A 153 5.72 -5.45 -11.61
C PHE A 153 4.79 -5.96 -10.51
N ASP A 154 5.34 -6.05 -9.30
CA ASP A 154 4.61 -6.23 -8.05
C ASP A 154 5.01 -5.11 -7.09
N LEU A 155 4.05 -4.40 -6.52
CA LEU A 155 4.22 -3.42 -5.47
C LEU A 155 3.60 -3.94 -4.18
N GLN A 156 4.32 -3.86 -3.08
CA GLN A 156 3.81 -4.12 -1.73
C GLN A 156 4.14 -2.94 -0.82
N ILE A 157 3.12 -2.40 -0.19
CA ILE A 157 3.26 -1.35 0.82
C ILE A 157 2.95 -1.97 2.18
N SER A 158 3.87 -1.85 3.12
CA SER A 158 3.70 -2.34 4.50
C SER A 158 3.48 -1.16 5.44
N TYR A 159 2.56 -1.31 6.39
CA TYR A 159 2.18 -0.30 7.36
C TYR A 159 2.59 -0.68 8.78
N THR A 160 2.60 0.29 9.69
CA THR A 160 2.98 0.13 11.10
C THR A 160 2.13 -0.89 11.85
N ASP A 161 0.87 -1.06 11.45
CA ASP A 161 -0.08 -2.02 12.03
C ASP A 161 0.08 -3.45 11.49
N GLY A 162 1.07 -3.68 10.63
CA GLY A 162 1.36 -4.99 10.04
C GLY A 162 0.57 -5.30 8.76
N ARG A 163 -0.37 -4.44 8.36
CA ARG A 163 -1.11 -4.61 7.11
C ARG A 163 -0.20 -4.39 5.90
N LYS A 164 -0.59 -5.01 4.79
CA LYS A 164 0.09 -4.90 3.50
C LYS A 164 -0.93 -4.67 2.40
N VAL A 165 -0.67 -3.68 1.57
CA VAL A 165 -1.39 -3.44 0.32
C VAL A 165 -0.52 -3.95 -0.82
N ASN A 166 -1.10 -4.72 -1.73
CA ASN A 166 -0.41 -5.27 -2.89
C ASN A 166 -1.07 -4.74 -4.15
N VAL A 167 -0.26 -4.32 -5.12
CA VAL A 167 -0.68 -3.93 -6.46
C VAL A 167 0.20 -4.67 -7.45
N THR A 168 -0.40 -5.32 -8.44
CA THR A 168 0.32 -6.03 -9.49
C THR A 168 0.11 -5.36 -10.85
N SER A 169 0.96 -5.66 -11.81
CA SER A 169 0.81 -5.13 -13.17
C SER A 169 -0.45 -5.59 -13.89
N THR A 170 -1.16 -6.58 -13.34
CA THR A 170 -2.45 -7.08 -13.87
C THR A 170 -3.65 -6.36 -13.27
N ASP A 171 -3.47 -5.53 -12.23
CA ASP A 171 -4.56 -4.81 -11.60
C ASP A 171 -4.99 -3.62 -12.47
N GLU A 172 -6.27 -3.31 -12.48
CA GLU A 172 -6.80 -2.14 -13.17
C GLU A 172 -6.12 -0.86 -12.69
N GLY A 173 -5.74 0.00 -13.61
CA GLY A 173 -5.08 1.27 -13.31
C GLY A 173 -3.67 1.14 -12.70
N ALA A 174 -3.01 -0.02 -12.84
CA ALA A 174 -1.68 -0.25 -12.26
C ALA A 174 -0.57 0.64 -12.86
N ILE A 175 -0.79 1.20 -14.05
CA ILE A 175 0.22 2.01 -14.76
C ILE A 175 0.63 3.27 -13.99
N CYS A 176 -0.30 3.89 -13.25
CA CYS A 176 0.02 5.07 -12.43
C CYS A 176 1.05 4.74 -11.33
N PHE A 177 0.95 3.57 -10.72
CA PHE A 177 1.93 3.11 -9.72
C PHE A 177 3.30 2.89 -10.34
N LEU A 178 3.36 2.25 -11.52
CA LEU A 178 4.62 2.06 -12.24
C LEU A 178 5.29 3.39 -12.56
N ARG A 179 4.55 4.39 -13.06
CA ARG A 179 5.09 5.73 -13.37
C ARG A 179 5.68 6.43 -12.15
N LEU A 180 5.05 6.29 -10.97
CA LEU A 180 5.56 6.86 -9.72
C LEU A 180 6.87 6.17 -9.29
N LEU A 181 6.89 4.85 -9.35
CA LEU A 181 8.04 4.05 -8.92
C LEU A 181 9.24 4.22 -9.85
N ASP A 182 9.04 4.27 -11.17
CA ASP A 182 10.11 4.49 -12.15
C ASP A 182 10.82 5.84 -11.95
N LYS A 183 10.11 6.90 -11.52
CA LYS A 183 10.73 8.18 -11.18
C LYS A 183 11.74 8.05 -10.05
N VAL A 184 11.42 7.28 -9.01
CA VAL A 184 12.31 7.08 -7.86
C VAL A 184 13.44 6.10 -8.20
N VAL A 185 13.15 5.03 -8.93
CA VAL A 185 14.16 4.07 -9.41
C VAL A 185 15.24 4.75 -10.26
N LYS A 186 14.87 5.71 -11.12
CA LYS A 186 15.83 6.52 -11.87
C LYS A 186 16.78 7.29 -10.94
N LYS A 187 16.25 7.92 -9.88
CA LYS A 187 17.07 8.64 -8.90
C LYS A 187 18.02 7.71 -8.14
N VAL A 188 17.53 6.54 -7.72
CA VAL A 188 18.33 5.52 -7.05
C VAL A 188 19.51 5.04 -7.91
N LYS A 189 19.34 4.95 -9.25
CA LYS A 189 20.41 4.54 -10.16
C LYS A 189 21.46 5.65 -10.41
N MET A 190 21.13 6.89 -10.12
CA MET A 190 22.00 8.03 -10.29
C MET A 190 22.76 8.40 -9.00
N SER A 191 22.39 7.80 -7.87
CA SER A 191 23.03 7.94 -6.55
C SER A 191 24.08 6.88 -6.33
#